data_ef30fe2dbbdf2014269096d4702f5465
#
_entry.id   ef30fe2dbbdf2014269096d4702f5465
#
_cell.length_a   1.000
_cell.length_b   1.000
_cell.length_c   1.000
_cell.angle_alpha   90.00
_cell.angle_beta   90.00
_cell.angle_gamma   90.00
#
_symmetry.space_group_name_H-M   'P 1'
#
loop_
_entity.id
_entity.type
_entity.pdbx_description
1 polymer ?
#
loop_
_entity_poly.entity_id
_entity_poly.type
_entity_poly.pdbx_seq_one_letter_code
_entity_poly.pdbx_strand_id
1 'polypeptide(L)' 'MSAVNVIGGIIAVGLAVFLVAALIWPERF' A
#
# COMPACT_ATOMS: atom_id res chain seq x y z
N MET A 1 -5.76 -19.35 -7.15
CA MET A 1 -6.01 -18.13 -6.39
C MET A 1 -6.64 -18.46 -5.07
N SER A 2 -6.13 -17.92 -4.03
CA SER A 2 -6.60 -18.20 -2.69
C SER A 2 -6.88 -16.91 -1.96
N ALA A 3 -7.60 -17.03 -0.85
CA ALA A 3 -7.90 -15.86 -0.02
C ALA A 3 -6.63 -15.20 0.46
N VAL A 4 -5.60 -15.99 0.73
CA VAL A 4 -4.32 -15.47 1.18
C VAL A 4 -3.71 -14.56 0.12
N ASN A 5 -3.79 -14.97 -1.14
CA ASN A 5 -3.25 -14.16 -2.23
C ASN A 5 -4.03 -12.85 -2.37
N VAL A 6 -5.34 -12.90 -2.23
CA VAL A 6 -6.16 -11.71 -2.34
C VAL A 6 -5.85 -10.74 -1.21
N ILE A 7 -5.78 -11.25 0.00
CA ILE A 7 -5.48 -10.42 1.17
C ILE A 7 -4.10 -9.81 1.05
N GLY A 8 -3.12 -10.64 0.66
CA GLY A 8 -1.76 -10.15 0.47
C GLY A 8 -1.68 -9.08 -0.60
N GLY A 9 -2.45 -9.25 -1.68
CA GLY A 9 -2.48 -8.27 -2.74
C GLY A 9 -3.05 -6.94 -2.28
N ILE A 10 -4.12 -6.99 -1.49
CA ILE A 10 -4.74 -5.77 -0.97
C ILE A 10 -3.76 -5.03 -0.07
N ILE A 11 -3.07 -5.76 0.80
CA ILE A 11 -2.09 -5.16 1.70
C ILE A 11 -0.94 -4.55 0.90
N ALA A 12 -0.48 -5.26 -0.11
CA ALA A 12 0.63 -4.78 -0.94
C ALA A 12 0.26 -3.48 -1.65
N VAL A 13 -0.95 -3.43 -2.20
CA VAL A 13 -1.42 -2.22 -2.88
C VAL A 13 -1.54 -1.07 -1.89
N GLY A 14 -2.05 -1.34 -0.69
CA GLY A 14 -2.16 -0.32 0.34
C GLY A 14 -0.81 0.25 0.72
N LEU A 15 0.18 -0.61 0.88
CA LEU A 15 1.52 -0.16 1.22
C LEU A 15 2.14 0.64 0.08
N ALA A 16 1.93 0.20 -1.16
CA ALA A 16 2.45 0.91 -2.31
C ALA A 16 1.87 2.32 -2.39
N VAL A 17 0.56 2.44 -2.19
CA VAL A 17 -0.10 3.74 -2.20
C VAL A 17 0.44 4.62 -1.08
N PHE A 18 0.63 4.03 0.09
CA PHE A 18 1.17 4.76 1.24
C PHE A 18 2.56 5.31 0.94
N LEU A 19 3.41 4.48 0.32
CA LEU A 19 4.76 4.90 -0.01
C LEU A 19 4.75 6.03 -1.05
N VAL A 20 3.89 5.90 -2.04
CA VAL A 20 3.78 6.95 -3.06
C VAL A 20 3.30 8.25 -2.44
N ALA A 21 2.31 8.17 -1.56
CA ALA A 21 1.81 9.36 -0.87
C ALA A 21 2.91 10.01 -0.04
N ALA A 22 3.75 9.20 0.60
CA ALA A 22 4.85 9.73 1.41
C ALA A 22 5.87 10.44 0.56
N LEU A 23 6.04 10.01 -0.68
CA LEU A 23 6.95 10.68 -1.60
C LEU A 23 6.40 12.01 -2.08
N ILE A 24 5.10 12.05 -2.35
CA ILE A 24 4.47 13.25 -2.87
C ILE A 24 4.28 14.26 -1.74
N TRP A 25 3.87 13.79 -0.57
CA TRP A 25 3.67 14.66 0.59
C TRP A 25 4.58 14.23 1.73
N PRO A 26 5.88 14.56 1.64
CA PRO A 26 6.81 14.17 2.69
C PRO A 26 6.54 14.85 4.02
N GLU A 27 5.84 15.95 4.00
CA GLU A 27 5.51 16.67 5.23
C GLU A 27 4.20 16.20 5.80
N ARG A 28 4.19 15.01 6.32
CA ARG A 28 2.96 14.45 6.87
C ARG A 28 2.53 15.20 8.12
N PHE A 29 3.44 15.74 8.82
CA PHE A 29 3.14 16.56 10.00
C PHE A 29 4.37 17.24 10.54
#